data_e1569b5416506af5ba6415f4f5dd17e9
#
_entry.id   e1569b5416506af5ba6415f4f5dd17e9
#
_cell.length_a   1.000
_cell.length_b   1.000
_cell.length_c   1.000
_cell.angle_alpha   90.00
_cell.angle_beta   90.00
_cell.angle_gamma   90.00
#
_symmetry.space_group_name_H-M   'P 1'
#
loop_
_entity.id
_entity.type
_entity.pdbx_description
1 polymer ?
#
loop_
_entity_poly.entity_id
_entity_poly.type
_entity_poly.pdbx_seq_one_letter_code
_entity_poly.pdbx_strand_id
1 'polypeptide(L)'
;SSQSSQASESGLKTVKIASVGSDADIWRHIAESEQAKKAGLKIEVQEINGGVPLNESVADGTVDANAFQSIGYLQGFNEANSNKLVPVGTTYIEPMGLYSKKVKSLNDLPNGAKVAIPDNPYNTTRALRLLESAGLIKLPSDFKDGTGTPSDIVENKKNLEFLLIDDTTSVRVLDDTDLIAIGNTIALEGGLNVLKDSLFYEKADASTITSINVIAVKAENADKEEYKKLVDLYHDPEIQKYISEKFAGTKVEVKKPVS
;
A
#
# COMPACT_ATOMS: atom_id res chain seq x y z
N SER A 1 24.74 -28.66 -8.06
CA SER A 1 24.48 -27.31 -8.51
C SER A 1 24.83 -26.30 -7.44
N SER A 2 25.05 -25.06 -7.84
CA SER A 2 25.43 -23.99 -6.92
C SER A 2 24.41 -23.78 -5.78
N GLN A 3 23.15 -23.99 -6.06
CA GLN A 3 22.09 -23.82 -5.08
C GLN A 3 22.15 -24.83 -3.94
N SER A 4 22.37 -26.10 -4.25
CA SER A 4 22.49 -27.11 -3.20
C SER A 4 23.78 -26.91 -2.39
N SER A 5 24.87 -26.45 -3.01
CA SER A 5 26.09 -26.08 -2.29
C SER A 5 25.86 -25.00 -1.27
N GLN A 6 25.16 -23.92 -1.67
CA GLN A 6 24.85 -22.81 -0.77
C GLN A 6 23.99 -23.26 0.41
N ALA A 7 22.98 -24.06 0.16
CA ALA A 7 22.12 -24.58 1.22
C ALA A 7 22.90 -25.44 2.20
N SER A 8 23.80 -26.30 1.70
CA SER A 8 24.59 -27.19 2.56
C SER A 8 25.63 -26.43 3.37
N GLU A 9 26.26 -25.39 2.82
CA GLU A 9 27.28 -24.61 3.50
C GLU A 9 26.72 -23.82 4.68
N SER A 10 25.55 -23.23 4.53
CA SER A 10 24.97 -22.36 5.55
C SER A 10 23.85 -23.02 6.33
N GLY A 11 23.31 -24.15 5.86
CA GLY A 11 22.08 -24.73 6.39
C GLY A 11 20.85 -23.89 6.14
N LEU A 12 20.95 -22.88 5.30
CA LEU A 12 19.89 -21.92 5.02
C LEU A 12 19.36 -22.11 3.60
N LYS A 13 18.08 -21.89 3.43
CA LYS A 13 17.45 -21.86 2.12
C LYS A 13 17.48 -20.45 1.55
N THR A 14 18.01 -20.32 0.34
CA THR A 14 18.07 -19.01 -0.33
C THR A 14 16.72 -18.67 -0.94
N VAL A 15 16.23 -17.45 -0.66
CA VAL A 15 15.02 -16.90 -1.27
C VAL A 15 15.39 -15.53 -1.83
N LYS A 16 15.16 -15.33 -3.13
CA LYS A 16 15.40 -14.06 -3.80
C LYS A 16 14.11 -13.27 -3.83
N ILE A 17 14.15 -12.05 -3.31
CA ILE A 17 13.00 -11.15 -3.30
C ILE A 17 13.34 -9.85 -4.03
N ALA A 18 12.52 -9.47 -4.98
CA ALA A 18 12.65 -8.18 -5.66
C ALA A 18 11.78 -7.14 -4.99
N SER A 19 12.30 -5.92 -4.87
CA SER A 19 11.58 -4.83 -4.23
C SER A 19 12.14 -3.50 -4.70
N VAL A 20 11.62 -2.40 -4.18
CA VAL A 20 12.06 -1.05 -4.57
C VAL A 20 11.83 -0.07 -3.43
N GLY A 21 12.69 0.96 -3.34
CA GLY A 21 12.53 2.07 -2.41
C GLY A 21 12.45 1.65 -0.96
N SER A 22 11.47 2.19 -0.25
CA SER A 22 11.30 1.91 1.19
C SER A 22 11.00 0.44 1.47
N ASP A 23 10.31 -0.24 0.57
CA ASP A 23 10.07 -1.68 0.72
C ASP A 23 11.36 -2.48 0.60
N ALA A 24 12.24 -2.11 -0.32
CA ALA A 24 13.56 -2.75 -0.43
C ALA A 24 14.38 -2.56 0.85
N ASP A 25 14.31 -1.39 1.47
CA ASP A 25 15.00 -1.14 2.74
C ASP A 25 14.48 -2.05 3.86
N ILE A 26 13.17 -2.26 3.92
CA ILE A 26 12.56 -3.19 4.88
C ILE A 26 13.09 -4.60 4.66
N TRP A 27 13.11 -5.07 3.42
CA TRP A 27 13.54 -6.44 3.13
C TRP A 27 15.04 -6.64 3.33
N ARG A 28 15.86 -5.60 3.12
CA ARG A 28 17.29 -5.65 3.47
C ARG A 28 17.46 -5.80 4.98
N HIS A 29 16.65 -5.10 5.77
CA HIS A 29 16.67 -5.25 7.22
C HIS A 29 16.27 -6.67 7.63
N ILE A 30 15.20 -7.20 7.06
CA ILE A 30 14.76 -8.57 7.33
C ILE A 30 15.86 -9.57 6.95
N ALA A 31 16.51 -9.37 5.80
CA ALA A 31 17.56 -10.26 5.30
C ALA A 31 18.74 -10.38 6.29
N GLU A 32 19.05 -9.30 6.99
CA GLU A 32 20.16 -9.26 7.97
C GLU A 32 19.74 -9.67 9.38
N SER A 33 18.46 -9.94 9.61
CA SER A 33 17.92 -10.19 10.95
C SER A 33 18.24 -11.60 11.46
N GLU A 34 18.32 -11.72 12.79
CA GLU A 34 18.42 -13.01 13.45
C GLU A 34 17.17 -13.85 13.20
N GLN A 35 16.00 -13.20 13.06
CA GLN A 35 14.75 -13.89 12.77
C GLN A 35 14.82 -14.67 11.45
N ALA A 36 15.42 -14.09 10.41
CA ALA A 36 15.59 -14.76 9.13
C ALA A 36 16.47 -16.01 9.27
N LYS A 37 17.57 -15.89 10.00
CA LYS A 37 18.48 -17.03 10.27
C LYS A 37 17.75 -18.13 11.04
N LYS A 38 17.02 -17.78 12.07
CA LYS A 38 16.23 -18.75 12.86
C LYS A 38 15.16 -19.43 12.02
N ALA A 39 14.62 -18.73 11.03
CA ALA A 39 13.65 -19.31 10.10
C ALA A 39 14.32 -20.24 9.07
N GLY A 40 15.64 -20.30 9.03
CA GLY A 40 16.38 -21.10 8.07
C GLY A 40 16.47 -20.48 6.69
N LEU A 41 16.34 -19.17 6.57
CA LEU A 41 16.36 -18.48 5.29
C LEU A 41 17.59 -17.58 5.13
N LYS A 42 18.11 -17.60 3.90
CA LYS A 42 19.06 -16.61 3.39
C LYS A 42 18.28 -15.79 2.36
N ILE A 43 17.94 -14.57 2.71
CA ILE A 43 17.17 -13.69 1.85
C ILE A 43 18.13 -12.80 1.05
N GLU A 44 17.99 -12.84 -0.27
CA GLU A 44 18.74 -11.97 -1.18
C GLU A 44 17.77 -10.95 -1.77
N VAL A 45 18.02 -9.67 -1.53
CA VAL A 45 17.17 -8.59 -2.00
C VAL A 45 17.72 -8.02 -3.30
N GLN A 46 16.91 -7.99 -4.34
CA GLN A 46 17.25 -7.38 -5.60
C GLN A 46 16.35 -6.17 -5.83
N GLU A 47 16.97 -4.99 -5.95
CA GLU A 47 16.22 -3.78 -6.24
C GLU A 47 15.99 -3.66 -7.74
N ILE A 48 14.72 -3.48 -8.13
CA ILE A 48 14.32 -3.34 -9.52
C ILE A 48 13.38 -2.15 -9.60
N ASN A 49 13.68 -1.21 -10.49
CA ASN A 49 12.84 -0.02 -10.69
C ASN A 49 11.70 -0.33 -11.67
N GLY A 50 10.52 0.18 -11.35
CA GLY A 50 9.33 0.03 -12.16
C GLY A 50 8.47 -1.17 -11.76
N GLY A 51 7.14 -0.99 -11.77
CA GLY A 51 6.22 -2.03 -11.32
C GLY A 51 6.17 -3.25 -12.24
N VAL A 52 6.09 -3.02 -13.55
CA VAL A 52 6.02 -4.12 -14.52
C VAL A 52 7.28 -4.98 -14.48
N PRO A 53 8.50 -4.44 -14.49
CA PRO A 53 9.71 -5.27 -14.35
C PRO A 53 9.77 -6.08 -13.05
N LEU A 54 9.25 -5.53 -11.94
CA LEU A 54 9.18 -6.27 -10.68
C LEU A 54 8.30 -7.50 -10.79
N ASN A 55 7.16 -7.40 -11.45
CA ASN A 55 6.29 -8.55 -11.64
C ASN A 55 6.81 -9.52 -12.70
N GLU A 56 7.41 -9.00 -13.77
CA GLU A 56 8.03 -9.86 -14.78
C GLU A 56 9.17 -10.71 -14.21
N SER A 57 9.95 -10.16 -13.27
CA SER A 57 11.06 -10.89 -12.66
C SER A 57 10.60 -12.11 -11.84
N VAL A 58 9.41 -12.04 -11.25
CA VAL A 58 8.80 -13.19 -10.58
C VAL A 58 8.22 -14.15 -11.61
N ALA A 59 7.53 -13.63 -12.61
CA ALA A 59 6.88 -14.44 -13.64
C ALA A 59 7.90 -15.27 -14.42
N ASP A 60 9.09 -14.72 -14.71
CA ASP A 60 10.13 -15.43 -15.47
C ASP A 60 11.08 -16.26 -14.59
N GLY A 61 10.92 -16.21 -13.27
CA GLY A 61 11.72 -17.01 -12.34
C GLY A 61 13.08 -16.40 -12.00
N THR A 62 13.38 -15.18 -12.42
CA THR A 62 14.62 -14.49 -12.04
C THR A 62 14.71 -14.30 -10.54
N VAL A 63 13.59 -14.02 -9.89
CA VAL A 63 13.44 -13.98 -8.44
C VAL A 63 12.29 -14.86 -8.02
N ASP A 64 12.23 -15.18 -6.72
CA ASP A 64 11.21 -16.05 -6.16
C ASP A 64 9.93 -15.30 -5.78
N ALA A 65 10.09 -14.08 -5.30
CA ALA A 65 8.99 -13.27 -4.76
C ALA A 65 9.25 -11.80 -5.02
N ASN A 66 8.21 -10.99 -4.89
CA ASN A 66 8.39 -9.55 -4.79
C ASN A 66 7.48 -8.96 -3.70
N ALA A 67 7.84 -7.76 -3.24
CA ALA A 67 7.07 -7.02 -2.26
C ALA A 67 7.22 -5.53 -2.59
N PHE A 68 6.18 -4.95 -3.19
CA PHE A 68 6.17 -3.53 -3.57
C PHE A 68 4.77 -3.04 -3.93
N GLN A 69 3.80 -3.93 -4.06
CA GLN A 69 2.55 -3.64 -4.75
C GLN A 69 1.32 -3.91 -3.92
N SER A 70 0.27 -3.18 -4.24
CA SER A 70 -1.06 -3.44 -3.72
C SER A 70 -1.73 -4.61 -4.43
N ILE A 71 -2.77 -5.16 -3.80
CA ILE A 71 -3.63 -6.17 -4.41
C ILE A 71 -4.19 -5.66 -5.74
N GLY A 72 -4.63 -4.39 -5.78
CA GLY A 72 -5.18 -3.81 -7.01
C GLY A 72 -4.17 -3.73 -8.16
N TYR A 73 -2.93 -3.35 -7.85
CA TYR A 73 -1.88 -3.32 -8.87
C TYR A 73 -1.59 -4.73 -9.40
N LEU A 74 -1.50 -5.70 -8.50
CA LEU A 74 -1.27 -7.11 -8.89
C LEU A 74 -2.39 -7.64 -9.78
N GLN A 75 -3.63 -7.35 -9.45
CA GLN A 75 -4.78 -7.74 -10.26
C GLN A 75 -4.69 -7.15 -11.67
N GLY A 76 -4.33 -5.87 -11.77
CA GLY A 76 -4.15 -5.21 -13.07
C GLY A 76 -3.04 -5.85 -13.91
N PHE A 77 -1.93 -6.19 -13.29
CA PHE A 77 -0.84 -6.89 -13.99
C PHE A 77 -1.32 -8.26 -14.50
N ASN A 78 -2.00 -9.03 -13.67
CA ASN A 78 -2.49 -10.36 -14.04
C ASN A 78 -3.50 -10.30 -15.20
N GLU A 79 -4.35 -9.30 -15.22
CA GLU A 79 -5.32 -9.11 -16.31
C GLU A 79 -4.64 -8.81 -17.65
N ALA A 80 -3.55 -8.06 -17.62
CA ALA A 80 -2.82 -7.66 -18.83
C ALA A 80 -1.79 -8.70 -19.30
N ASN A 81 -1.50 -9.71 -18.48
CA ASN A 81 -0.44 -10.69 -18.74
C ASN A 81 -0.92 -12.12 -18.50
N SER A 82 -0.44 -13.05 -19.31
CA SER A 82 -0.81 -14.46 -19.19
C SER A 82 -0.18 -15.13 -17.96
N ASN A 83 0.88 -14.55 -17.42
CA ASN A 83 1.53 -15.07 -16.22
C ASN A 83 0.73 -14.69 -14.99
N LYS A 84 0.41 -15.69 -14.17
CA LYS A 84 -0.38 -15.45 -12.96
C LYS A 84 0.50 -15.45 -11.73
N LEU A 85 0.54 -14.32 -11.07
CA LEU A 85 1.14 -14.16 -9.76
C LEU A 85 0.03 -14.15 -8.73
N VAL A 86 0.32 -14.62 -7.52
CA VAL A 86 -0.64 -14.62 -6.42
C VAL A 86 -0.02 -14.02 -5.16
N PRO A 87 -0.82 -13.36 -4.33
CA PRO A 87 -0.34 -12.96 -3.01
C PRO A 87 -0.23 -14.17 -2.10
N VAL A 88 0.83 -14.23 -1.30
CA VAL A 88 0.99 -15.25 -0.26
C VAL A 88 0.74 -14.68 1.13
N GLY A 89 0.71 -13.38 1.27
CA GLY A 89 0.38 -12.70 2.52
C GLY A 89 0.29 -11.21 2.33
N THR A 90 -0.46 -10.56 3.21
CA THR A 90 -0.54 -9.09 3.27
C THR A 90 0.62 -8.53 4.06
N THR A 91 1.00 -7.30 3.78
CA THR A 91 2.08 -6.62 4.50
C THR A 91 1.56 -5.38 5.23
N TYR A 92 1.20 -4.34 4.51
CA TYR A 92 0.80 -3.09 5.13
C TYR A 92 -0.15 -2.31 4.23
N ILE A 93 -0.79 -1.31 4.81
CA ILE A 93 -1.45 -0.23 4.09
C ILE A 93 -0.79 1.09 4.48
N GLU A 94 -0.55 1.96 3.50
CA GLU A 94 -0.17 3.34 3.76
C GLU A 94 -1.45 4.16 3.65
N PRO A 95 -2.06 4.59 4.76
CA PRO A 95 -3.38 5.21 4.71
C PRO A 95 -3.37 6.52 3.93
N MET A 96 -4.38 6.69 3.08
CA MET A 96 -4.77 8.01 2.61
C MET A 96 -5.46 8.74 3.75
N GLY A 97 -5.24 10.04 3.87
CA GLY A 97 -5.82 10.84 4.94
C GLY A 97 -6.52 12.09 4.45
N LEU A 98 -7.42 12.60 5.29
CA LEU A 98 -8.10 13.88 5.12
C LEU A 98 -7.48 14.91 6.05
N TYR A 99 -7.07 16.05 5.49
CA TYR A 99 -6.35 17.10 6.22
C TYR A 99 -7.04 18.44 6.05
N SER A 100 -6.96 19.28 7.07
CA SER A 100 -7.48 20.64 7.03
C SER A 100 -6.64 21.57 7.91
N LYS A 101 -6.47 22.82 7.46
CA LYS A 101 -5.96 23.91 8.32
C LYS A 101 -7.07 24.80 8.83
N LYS A 102 -8.28 24.66 8.27
CA LYS A 102 -9.39 25.57 8.60
C LYS A 102 -10.32 25.01 9.67
N VAL A 103 -10.44 23.68 9.76
CA VAL A 103 -11.30 23.05 10.76
C VAL A 103 -10.52 21.99 11.51
N LYS A 104 -10.93 21.70 12.75
CA LYS A 104 -10.34 20.65 13.60
C LYS A 104 -11.17 19.37 13.61
N SER A 105 -12.38 19.42 13.09
CA SER A 105 -13.30 18.29 13.01
C SER A 105 -14.03 18.34 11.67
N LEU A 106 -14.29 17.17 11.09
CA LEU A 106 -15.04 17.08 9.84
C LEU A 106 -16.46 17.63 9.98
N ASN A 107 -17.05 17.56 11.18
CA ASN A 107 -18.37 18.11 11.45
C ASN A 107 -18.41 19.63 11.30
N ASP A 108 -17.28 20.30 11.42
CA ASP A 108 -17.18 21.76 11.33
C ASP A 108 -17.01 22.26 9.89
N LEU A 109 -16.94 21.36 8.91
CA LEU A 109 -16.87 21.77 7.51
C LEU A 109 -18.10 22.58 7.14
N PRO A 110 -17.92 23.76 6.49
CA PRO A 110 -19.06 24.58 6.09
C PRO A 110 -19.81 23.97 4.91
N ASN A 111 -21.06 24.42 4.72
CA ASN A 111 -21.78 24.11 3.51
C ASN A 111 -21.02 24.69 2.31
N GLY A 112 -20.88 23.90 1.25
CA GLY A 112 -20.10 24.32 0.07
C GLY A 112 -18.59 24.24 0.26
N ALA A 113 -18.10 23.53 1.31
CA ALA A 113 -16.67 23.39 1.55
C ALA A 113 -15.93 22.88 0.31
N LYS A 114 -14.76 23.45 0.07
CA LYS A 114 -13.90 23.05 -1.06
C LYS A 114 -13.00 21.90 -0.63
N VAL A 115 -13.08 20.79 -1.38
CA VAL A 115 -12.34 19.55 -1.11
C VAL A 115 -11.43 19.27 -2.30
N ALA A 116 -10.12 19.32 -2.09
CA ALA A 116 -9.16 18.94 -3.12
C ALA A 116 -8.89 17.44 -3.04
N ILE A 117 -9.00 16.77 -4.17
CA ILE A 117 -8.74 15.32 -4.30
C ILE A 117 -7.80 15.08 -5.48
N PRO A 118 -7.05 13.95 -5.49
CA PRO A 118 -6.15 13.66 -6.60
C PRO A 118 -6.89 13.50 -7.93
N ASP A 119 -6.27 13.94 -9.02
CA ASP A 119 -6.83 13.81 -10.37
C ASP A 119 -6.46 12.49 -11.06
N ASN A 120 -5.51 11.75 -10.55
CA ASN A 120 -5.22 10.40 -11.04
C ASN A 120 -6.47 9.53 -10.83
N PRO A 121 -7.02 8.87 -11.87
CA PRO A 121 -8.32 8.19 -11.75
C PRO A 121 -8.43 7.21 -10.60
N TYR A 122 -7.37 6.44 -10.34
CA TYR A 122 -7.38 5.47 -9.25
C TYR A 122 -7.42 6.15 -7.88
N ASN A 123 -6.61 7.20 -7.72
CA ASN A 123 -6.56 7.94 -6.47
C ASN A 123 -7.79 8.85 -6.29
N THR A 124 -8.41 9.31 -7.37
CA THR A 124 -9.69 10.01 -7.31
C THR A 124 -10.73 9.13 -6.62
N THR A 125 -10.89 7.90 -7.09
CA THR A 125 -11.88 6.99 -6.52
C THR A 125 -11.52 6.56 -5.11
N ARG A 126 -10.24 6.39 -4.80
CA ARG A 126 -9.77 6.11 -3.45
C ARG A 126 -10.15 7.24 -2.49
N ALA A 127 -9.95 8.48 -2.90
CA ALA A 127 -10.34 9.66 -2.09
C ALA A 127 -11.84 9.73 -1.87
N LEU A 128 -12.65 9.45 -2.89
CA LEU A 128 -14.11 9.44 -2.77
C LEU A 128 -14.58 8.35 -1.79
N ARG A 129 -14.00 7.16 -1.83
CA ARG A 129 -14.31 6.12 -0.86
C ARG A 129 -13.92 6.51 0.57
N LEU A 130 -12.80 7.22 0.73
CA LEU A 130 -12.39 7.73 2.04
C LEU A 130 -13.41 8.73 2.58
N LEU A 131 -13.89 9.64 1.72
CA LEU A 131 -14.92 10.61 2.10
C LEU A 131 -16.24 9.92 2.48
N GLU A 132 -16.60 8.84 1.77
CA GLU A 132 -17.77 8.03 2.15
C GLU A 132 -17.56 7.36 3.51
N SER A 133 -16.40 6.76 3.75
CA SER A 133 -16.07 6.14 5.05
C SER A 133 -16.12 7.16 6.19
N ALA A 134 -15.76 8.40 5.91
CA ALA A 134 -15.82 9.49 6.87
C ALA A 134 -17.26 10.02 7.10
N GLY A 135 -18.24 9.52 6.36
CA GLY A 135 -19.65 9.92 6.51
C GLY A 135 -19.99 11.22 5.80
N LEU A 136 -19.13 11.72 4.90
CA LEU A 136 -19.34 13.01 4.24
C LEU A 136 -20.17 12.92 2.95
N ILE A 137 -20.13 11.78 2.27
CA ILE A 137 -20.86 11.53 1.03
C ILE A 137 -21.35 10.10 0.98
N LYS A 138 -22.22 9.81 0.02
CA LYS A 138 -22.57 8.44 -0.33
C LYS A 138 -22.32 8.19 -1.81
N LEU A 139 -21.72 7.06 -2.11
CA LEU A 139 -21.43 6.58 -3.45
C LEU A 139 -22.47 5.52 -3.83
N PRO A 140 -22.75 5.34 -5.14
CA PRO A 140 -23.64 4.27 -5.55
C PRO A 140 -23.03 2.89 -5.30
N SER A 141 -23.86 1.87 -5.15
CA SER A 141 -23.41 0.50 -4.90
C SER A 141 -22.53 -0.07 -6.02
N ASP A 142 -22.69 0.44 -7.24
CA ASP A 142 -21.92 0.03 -8.41
C ASP A 142 -20.73 0.95 -8.70
N PHE A 143 -20.36 1.80 -7.77
CA PHE A 143 -19.20 2.70 -7.92
C PHE A 143 -17.93 1.89 -8.17
N LYS A 144 -17.17 2.27 -9.21
CA LYS A 144 -15.99 1.51 -9.64
C LYS A 144 -14.70 2.24 -9.37
N ASP A 145 -13.74 1.53 -8.79
CA ASP A 145 -12.39 2.04 -8.62
C ASP A 145 -11.76 2.30 -10.00
N GLY A 146 -11.07 3.43 -10.10
CA GLY A 146 -10.36 3.81 -11.33
C GLY A 146 -11.21 4.49 -12.38
N THR A 147 -12.55 4.50 -12.26
CA THR A 147 -13.44 5.14 -13.25
C THR A 147 -14.46 6.10 -12.66
N GLY A 148 -14.84 5.89 -11.40
CA GLY A 148 -15.83 6.77 -10.74
C GLY A 148 -15.34 8.21 -10.61
N THR A 149 -16.28 9.14 -10.56
CA THR A 149 -16.00 10.58 -10.46
C THR A 149 -16.91 11.23 -9.41
N PRO A 150 -16.64 12.47 -8.99
CA PRO A 150 -17.54 13.17 -8.08
C PRO A 150 -18.97 13.30 -8.58
N SER A 151 -19.20 13.28 -9.90
CA SER A 151 -20.56 13.34 -10.45
C SER A 151 -21.38 12.08 -10.15
N ASP A 152 -20.75 10.99 -9.74
CA ASP A 152 -21.44 9.76 -9.35
C ASP A 152 -22.00 9.80 -7.93
N ILE A 153 -21.64 10.80 -7.13
CA ILE A 153 -22.06 10.91 -5.74
C ILE A 153 -23.59 10.98 -5.67
N VAL A 154 -24.20 10.10 -4.85
CA VAL A 154 -25.68 10.06 -4.71
C VAL A 154 -26.18 10.90 -3.53
N GLU A 155 -25.31 11.19 -2.54
CA GLU A 155 -25.67 12.04 -1.42
C GLU A 155 -24.48 12.91 -1.03
N ASN A 156 -24.70 14.21 -0.95
CA ASN A 156 -23.68 15.21 -0.62
C ASN A 156 -24.33 16.32 0.25
N LYS A 157 -24.61 15.99 1.52
CA LYS A 157 -25.41 16.85 2.40
C LYS A 157 -24.80 18.23 2.65
N LYS A 158 -23.48 18.32 2.69
CA LYS A 158 -22.80 19.61 2.92
C LYS A 158 -22.51 20.36 1.62
N ASN A 159 -22.97 19.85 0.49
CA ASN A 159 -22.73 20.48 -0.81
C ASN A 159 -21.23 20.71 -1.06
N LEU A 160 -20.41 19.72 -0.75
CA LEU A 160 -18.96 19.79 -0.96
C LEU A 160 -18.65 20.05 -2.43
N GLU A 161 -17.72 20.95 -2.68
CA GLU A 161 -17.22 21.27 -4.01
C GLU A 161 -15.87 20.61 -4.23
N PHE A 162 -15.75 19.79 -5.26
CA PHE A 162 -14.56 18.97 -5.50
C PHE A 162 -13.63 19.66 -6.49
N LEU A 163 -12.34 19.74 -6.11
CA LEU A 163 -11.27 20.22 -6.97
C LEU A 163 -10.35 19.03 -7.26
N LEU A 164 -10.30 18.62 -8.53
CA LEU A 164 -9.38 17.57 -8.94
C LEU A 164 -8.04 18.21 -9.28
N ILE A 165 -6.99 17.82 -8.55
CA ILE A 165 -5.67 18.43 -8.69
C ILE A 165 -4.59 17.37 -8.80
N ASP A 166 -3.44 17.75 -9.33
CA ASP A 166 -2.22 16.96 -9.22
C ASP A 166 -1.88 16.86 -7.73
N ASP A 167 -1.87 15.65 -7.18
CA ASP A 167 -1.68 15.43 -5.75
C ASP A 167 -0.34 15.93 -5.23
N THR A 168 0.69 16.06 -6.08
CA THR A 168 1.97 16.64 -5.68
C THR A 168 1.85 18.10 -5.27
N THR A 169 0.77 18.77 -5.67
CA THR A 169 0.50 20.18 -5.29
C THR A 169 -0.39 20.30 -4.06
N SER A 170 -0.93 19.20 -3.54
CA SER A 170 -1.99 19.20 -2.52
C SER A 170 -1.63 19.98 -1.26
N VAL A 171 -0.42 19.76 -0.72
CA VAL A 171 -0.02 20.43 0.52
C VAL A 171 0.03 21.96 0.35
N ARG A 172 0.42 22.41 -0.84
CA ARG A 172 0.48 23.86 -1.13
C ARG A 172 -0.88 24.53 -1.18
N VAL A 173 -1.93 23.77 -1.54
CA VAL A 173 -3.29 24.33 -1.60
C VAL A 173 -4.07 24.14 -0.29
N LEU A 174 -3.43 23.62 0.74
CA LEU A 174 -4.06 23.37 2.03
C LEU A 174 -4.62 24.67 2.67
N ASP A 175 -3.96 25.79 2.46
CA ASP A 175 -4.43 27.09 2.97
C ASP A 175 -5.64 27.63 2.20
N ASP A 176 -5.84 27.20 0.96
CA ASP A 176 -6.87 27.73 0.06
C ASP A 176 -8.10 26.83 -0.02
N THR A 177 -8.06 25.65 0.58
CA THR A 177 -9.16 24.69 0.58
C THR A 177 -9.64 24.42 1.99
N ASP A 178 -10.81 23.85 2.12
CA ASP A 178 -11.34 23.46 3.43
C ASP A 178 -10.86 22.07 3.83
N LEU A 179 -10.61 21.19 2.86
CA LEU A 179 -10.18 19.82 3.10
C LEU A 179 -9.36 19.33 1.92
N ILE A 180 -8.34 18.51 2.19
CA ILE A 180 -7.62 17.78 1.15
C ILE A 180 -7.57 16.29 1.48
N ALA A 181 -7.61 15.46 0.43
CA ALA A 181 -7.39 14.03 0.54
C ALA A 181 -6.09 13.69 -0.19
N ILE A 182 -5.11 13.17 0.53
CA ILE A 182 -3.81 12.81 -0.05
C ILE A 182 -3.26 11.51 0.52
N GLY A 183 -2.47 10.82 -0.31
CA GLY A 183 -1.74 9.63 0.10
C GLY A 183 -0.59 9.94 1.05
N ASN A 184 -0.12 8.92 1.74
CA ASN A 184 0.90 9.07 2.77
C ASN A 184 2.23 9.62 2.25
N THR A 185 2.66 9.20 1.06
CA THR A 185 3.94 9.67 0.49
C THR A 185 3.94 11.18 0.31
N ILE A 186 2.87 11.71 -0.26
CA ILE A 186 2.72 13.17 -0.48
C ILE A 186 2.63 13.91 0.86
N ALA A 187 1.87 13.34 1.81
CA ALA A 187 1.75 13.92 3.14
C ALA A 187 3.12 14.02 3.83
N LEU A 188 3.90 12.95 3.83
CA LEU A 188 5.23 12.93 4.44
C LEU A 188 6.19 13.94 3.80
N GLU A 189 6.18 14.04 2.47
CA GLU A 189 6.99 15.03 1.75
C GLU A 189 6.62 16.46 2.15
N GLY A 190 5.35 16.69 2.47
CA GLY A 190 4.86 17.98 2.94
C GLY A 190 4.96 18.19 4.45
N GLY A 191 5.59 17.28 5.16
CA GLY A 191 5.77 17.40 6.62
C GLY A 191 4.56 16.95 7.44
N LEU A 192 3.61 16.21 6.84
CA LEU A 192 2.41 15.74 7.53
C LEU A 192 2.51 14.23 7.82
N ASN A 193 2.05 13.83 8.99
CA ASN A 193 1.95 12.43 9.37
C ASN A 193 0.46 12.05 9.43
N VAL A 194 0.09 11.02 8.67
CA VAL A 194 -1.33 10.65 8.54
C VAL A 194 -1.97 10.25 9.87
N LEU A 195 -1.22 9.61 10.76
CA LEU A 195 -1.77 9.17 12.05
C LEU A 195 -1.96 10.33 13.04
N LYS A 196 -1.09 11.34 12.97
CA LYS A 196 -1.08 12.46 13.91
C LYS A 196 -1.83 13.68 13.38
N ASP A 197 -1.75 13.95 12.09
CA ASP A 197 -2.16 15.24 11.52
C ASP A 197 -3.45 15.16 10.72
N SER A 198 -3.91 13.97 10.30
CA SER A 198 -5.16 13.87 9.57
C SER A 198 -6.37 13.95 10.50
N LEU A 199 -7.49 14.43 9.97
CA LEU A 199 -8.76 14.40 10.67
C LEU A 199 -9.44 13.03 10.58
N PHE A 200 -9.10 12.29 9.55
CA PHE A 200 -9.62 10.94 9.29
C PHE A 200 -8.67 10.25 8.32
N TYR A 201 -8.47 8.95 8.47
CA TYR A 201 -7.63 8.20 7.56
C TYR A 201 -8.19 6.81 7.31
N GLU A 202 -7.75 6.20 6.22
CA GLU A 202 -8.18 4.87 5.80
C GLU A 202 -7.91 3.81 6.86
N LYS A 203 -8.85 2.90 6.99
CA LYS A 203 -8.68 1.65 7.75
C LYS A 203 -8.55 0.49 6.77
N ALA A 204 -7.91 -0.59 7.20
CA ALA A 204 -7.85 -1.82 6.40
C ALA A 204 -9.18 -2.56 6.54
N ASP A 205 -10.07 -2.39 5.57
CA ASP A 205 -11.39 -3.01 5.53
C ASP A 205 -11.77 -3.38 4.08
N ALA A 206 -13.01 -3.79 3.86
CA ALA A 206 -13.47 -4.19 2.54
C ALA A 206 -13.34 -3.07 1.49
N SER A 207 -13.47 -1.79 1.91
CA SER A 207 -13.38 -0.65 0.99
C SER A 207 -11.97 -0.33 0.55
N THR A 208 -10.95 -0.82 1.26
CA THR A 208 -9.54 -0.50 1.02
C THR A 208 -8.72 -1.71 0.58
N ILE A 209 -9.36 -2.85 0.35
CA ILE A 209 -8.64 -4.11 0.10
C ILE A 209 -7.67 -4.01 -1.08
N THR A 210 -8.05 -3.30 -2.14
CA THR A 210 -7.18 -3.13 -3.32
C THR A 210 -5.94 -2.29 -3.03
N SER A 211 -5.92 -1.54 -1.93
CA SER A 211 -4.80 -0.71 -1.51
C SER A 211 -3.85 -1.41 -0.53
N ILE A 212 -4.19 -2.62 -0.09
CA ILE A 212 -3.35 -3.40 0.82
C ILE A 212 -2.19 -4.00 0.04
N ASN A 213 -0.97 -3.81 0.56
CA ASN A 213 0.24 -4.33 -0.05
C ASN A 213 0.46 -5.79 0.31
N VAL A 214 1.10 -6.52 -0.59
CA VAL A 214 1.26 -7.97 -0.50
C VAL A 214 2.66 -8.42 -0.88
N ILE A 215 2.99 -9.65 -0.47
CA ILE A 215 4.11 -10.41 -1.02
C ILE A 215 3.52 -11.30 -2.11
N ALA A 216 4.07 -11.22 -3.33
CA ALA A 216 3.58 -11.97 -4.48
C ALA A 216 4.60 -13.00 -4.95
N VAL A 217 4.12 -14.14 -5.40
CA VAL A 217 4.90 -15.23 -5.96
C VAL A 217 4.17 -15.81 -7.17
N LYS A 218 4.82 -16.69 -7.92
CA LYS A 218 4.12 -17.47 -8.96
C LYS A 218 3.04 -18.35 -8.32
N ALA A 219 1.88 -18.45 -8.95
CA ALA A 219 0.77 -19.25 -8.46
C ALA A 219 1.19 -20.72 -8.19
N GLU A 220 1.98 -21.30 -9.09
CA GLU A 220 2.46 -22.70 -8.95
C GLU A 220 3.34 -22.92 -7.73
N ASN A 221 3.91 -21.87 -7.14
CA ASN A 221 4.82 -21.93 -6.01
C ASN A 221 4.18 -21.45 -4.70
N ALA A 222 2.89 -21.12 -4.70
CA ALA A 222 2.23 -20.47 -3.57
C ALA A 222 2.29 -21.24 -2.25
N ASP A 223 2.37 -22.57 -2.32
CA ASP A 223 2.34 -23.42 -1.14
C ASP A 223 3.72 -23.73 -0.53
N LYS A 224 4.78 -23.16 -1.10
CA LYS A 224 6.13 -23.43 -0.59
C LYS A 224 6.31 -22.87 0.82
N GLU A 225 6.92 -23.65 1.68
CA GLU A 225 7.12 -23.31 3.09
C GLU A 225 7.97 -22.04 3.27
N GLU A 226 9.01 -21.88 2.46
CA GLU A 226 9.88 -20.71 2.52
C GLU A 226 9.11 -19.38 2.26
N TYR A 227 8.03 -19.42 1.50
CA TYR A 227 7.23 -18.22 1.23
C TYR A 227 6.29 -17.88 2.40
N LYS A 228 5.79 -18.90 3.09
CA LYS A 228 5.06 -18.73 4.34
C LYS A 228 5.95 -18.08 5.40
N LYS A 229 7.22 -18.49 5.43
CA LYS A 229 8.22 -17.92 6.33
C LYS A 229 8.50 -16.45 6.02
N LEU A 230 8.50 -16.04 4.75
CA LEU A 230 8.63 -14.63 4.40
C LEU A 230 7.52 -13.79 5.03
N VAL A 231 6.29 -14.30 4.94
CA VAL A 231 5.13 -13.61 5.53
C VAL A 231 5.28 -13.51 7.04
N ASP A 232 5.64 -14.61 7.70
CA ASP A 232 5.83 -14.65 9.15
C ASP A 232 6.95 -13.70 9.59
N LEU A 233 8.03 -13.61 8.82
CA LEU A 233 9.13 -12.68 9.11
C LEU A 233 8.67 -11.23 9.02
N TYR A 234 7.91 -10.89 7.99
CA TYR A 234 7.40 -9.52 7.88
C TYR A 234 6.58 -9.13 9.11
N HIS A 235 5.79 -10.06 9.63
CA HIS A 235 4.91 -9.83 10.77
C HIS A 235 5.55 -10.12 12.14
N ASP A 236 6.84 -10.46 12.18
CA ASP A 236 7.55 -10.62 13.43
C ASP A 236 7.50 -9.31 14.25
N PRO A 237 7.21 -9.37 15.56
CA PRO A 237 7.06 -8.15 16.36
C PRO A 237 8.27 -7.22 16.35
N GLU A 238 9.49 -7.76 16.31
CA GLU A 238 10.70 -6.91 16.25
C GLU A 238 10.87 -6.27 14.88
N ILE A 239 10.52 -6.98 13.81
CA ILE A 239 10.51 -6.43 12.46
C ILE A 239 9.47 -5.30 12.37
N GLN A 240 8.28 -5.53 12.91
CA GLN A 240 7.23 -4.51 12.91
C GLN A 240 7.61 -3.29 13.75
N LYS A 241 8.33 -3.50 14.85
CA LYS A 241 8.86 -2.39 15.65
C LYS A 241 9.83 -1.53 14.83
N TYR A 242 10.75 -2.18 14.11
CA TYR A 242 11.66 -1.48 13.21
C TYR A 242 10.90 -0.66 12.15
N ILE A 243 9.91 -1.27 11.50
CA ILE A 243 9.12 -0.59 10.47
C ILE A 243 8.38 0.62 11.06
N SER A 244 7.77 0.45 12.21
CA SER A 244 7.03 1.54 12.89
C SER A 244 7.96 2.70 13.24
N GLU A 245 9.15 2.41 13.75
CA GLU A 245 10.12 3.44 14.11
C GLU A 245 10.67 4.15 12.88
N LYS A 246 11.03 3.39 11.84
CA LYS A 246 11.62 3.96 10.62
C LYS A 246 10.66 4.83 9.83
N PHE A 247 9.39 4.45 9.76
CA PHE A 247 8.39 5.12 8.94
C PHE A 247 7.33 5.86 9.76
N ALA A 248 7.63 6.15 11.03
CA ALA A 248 6.75 6.91 11.94
C ALA A 248 5.34 6.33 12.02
N GLY A 249 5.22 5.00 12.00
CA GLY A 249 3.94 4.29 12.10
C GLY A 249 3.08 4.33 10.84
N THR A 250 3.55 4.94 9.75
CA THR A 250 2.71 5.19 8.56
C THR A 250 2.55 3.99 7.64
N LYS A 251 3.36 2.94 7.80
CA LYS A 251 3.16 1.65 7.13
C LYS A 251 2.42 0.73 8.10
N VAL A 252 1.10 0.82 8.09
CA VAL A 252 0.24 0.14 9.07
C VAL A 252 0.13 -1.34 8.74
N GLU A 253 0.56 -2.19 9.66
CA GLU A 253 0.55 -3.64 9.50
C GLU A 253 -0.85 -4.18 9.20
N VAL A 254 -0.95 -5.08 8.21
CA VAL A 254 -2.20 -5.77 7.86
C VAL A 254 -1.97 -7.28 7.89
N LYS A 255 -2.72 -7.97 8.74
CA LYS A 255 -2.64 -9.43 8.92
C LYS A 255 -3.87 -10.15 8.39
N LYS A 256 -4.42 -9.71 7.29
CA LYS A 256 -5.64 -10.32 6.75
C LYS A 256 -5.31 -11.51 5.84
N PRO A 257 -6.19 -12.53 5.79
CA PRO A 257 -6.07 -13.56 4.77
C PRO A 257 -6.19 -12.94 3.37
N VAL A 258 -5.49 -13.52 2.41
CA VAL A 258 -5.43 -13.01 1.03
C VAL A 258 -6.49 -13.62 0.12
N SER A 259 -7.33 -14.45 0.64
CA SER A 259 -8.39 -15.10 -0.14
C SER A 259 -9.61 -14.19 -0.29
#